data_131280f0f37d14da26a2bd5965ce78e4
#
_entry.id   131280f0f37d14da26a2bd5965ce78e4
#
_cell.length_a   1.000
_cell.length_b   1.000
_cell.length_c   1.000
_cell.angle_alpha   90.00
_cell.angle_beta   90.00
_cell.angle_gamma   90.00
#
_symmetry.space_group_name_H-M   'P 1'
#
loop_
_entity.id
_entity.type
_entity.pdbx_description
1 polymer ?
#
loop_
_entity_poly.entity_id
_entity_poly.type
_entity_poly.pdbx_seq_one_letter_code
_entity_poly.pdbx_strand_id
1 'polypeptide(L)'
;MADYKTIRSTAGARSEVIDSGLRAHMNKVYGTMSVGMLITALAAWAISGLATTTDPTYATAQMANGTLLTALGSALYLSPLRWIVMLAPLGILFFGFGHVMRKSSAAAAQLLFFVFASLIGISLSSIFIVYTSVSIVQTFLVTSIAFAGLSLWG
;
A
#
# COMPACT_ATOMS: atom_id res chain seq x y z
N MET A 1 44.58 -33.56 5.06
CA MET A 1 44.28 -33.15 3.67
C MET A 1 42.83 -33.41 3.29
N ALA A 2 42.21 -34.48 3.77
CA ALA A 2 40.78 -34.76 3.55
C ALA A 2 39.86 -33.74 4.21
N ASP A 3 40.25 -33.14 5.33
CA ASP A 3 39.44 -32.19 6.09
C ASP A 3 39.19 -30.84 5.37
N TYR A 4 40.11 -30.40 4.54
CA TYR A 4 39.96 -29.16 3.76
C TYR A 4 38.82 -29.22 2.74
N LYS A 5 38.64 -30.35 2.09
CA LYS A 5 37.55 -30.54 1.11
C LYS A 5 36.20 -30.60 1.79
N THR A 6 36.14 -31.23 2.96
CA THR A 6 34.89 -31.32 3.74
C THR A 6 34.46 -29.98 4.30
N ILE A 7 35.42 -29.17 4.77
CA ILE A 7 35.13 -27.80 5.26
C ILE A 7 34.63 -26.89 4.13
N ARG A 8 35.24 -26.96 2.95
CA ARG A 8 34.81 -26.19 1.78
C ARG A 8 33.42 -26.57 1.31
N SER A 9 33.10 -27.84 1.28
CA SER A 9 31.76 -28.29 0.87
C SER A 9 30.69 -27.86 1.87
N THR A 10 30.99 -27.89 3.16
CA THR A 10 30.05 -27.44 4.20
C THR A 10 29.86 -25.93 4.18
N ALA A 11 30.88 -25.14 3.92
CA ALA A 11 30.80 -23.69 3.79
C ALA A 11 29.98 -23.30 2.55
N GLY A 12 30.18 -23.97 1.42
CA GLY A 12 29.40 -23.77 0.21
C GLY A 12 27.91 -24.08 0.40
N ALA A 13 27.63 -25.24 1.04
CA ALA A 13 26.25 -25.63 1.33
C ALA A 13 25.54 -24.63 2.27
N ARG A 14 26.24 -24.12 3.28
CA ARG A 14 25.72 -23.08 4.17
C ARG A 14 25.43 -21.79 3.42
N SER A 15 26.31 -21.36 2.54
CA SER A 15 26.12 -20.16 1.73
C SER A 15 24.89 -20.28 0.84
N GLU A 16 24.71 -21.42 0.17
CA GLU A 16 23.53 -21.67 -0.68
C GLU A 16 22.23 -21.67 0.13
N VAL A 17 22.20 -22.26 1.32
CA VAL A 17 21.03 -22.25 2.20
C VAL A 17 20.68 -20.84 2.67
N ILE A 18 21.68 -20.02 3.03
CA ILE A 18 21.48 -18.63 3.43
C ILE A 18 20.95 -17.82 2.25
N ASP A 19 21.52 -17.99 1.05
CA ASP A 19 21.07 -17.28 -0.16
C ASP A 19 19.64 -17.67 -0.56
N SER A 20 19.27 -18.93 -0.48
CA SER A 20 17.90 -19.37 -0.78
C SER A 20 16.89 -18.84 0.25
N GLY A 21 17.25 -18.83 1.52
CA GLY A 21 16.42 -18.26 2.58
C GLY A 21 16.25 -16.75 2.43
N LEU A 22 17.31 -16.03 2.08
CA LEU A 22 17.28 -14.60 1.82
C LEU A 22 16.41 -14.27 0.62
N ARG A 23 16.54 -15.02 -0.48
CA ARG A 23 15.69 -14.85 -1.67
C ARG A 23 14.21 -15.06 -1.35
N ALA A 24 13.88 -16.13 -0.62
CA ALA A 24 12.51 -16.40 -0.23
C ALA A 24 11.93 -15.27 0.63
N HIS A 25 12.73 -14.73 1.56
CA HIS A 25 12.33 -13.60 2.39
C HIS A 25 12.12 -12.32 1.56
N MET A 26 13.04 -11.99 0.67
CA MET A 26 12.95 -10.83 -0.22
C MET A 26 11.76 -10.93 -1.14
N ASN A 27 11.50 -12.10 -1.73
CA ASN A 27 10.34 -12.33 -2.58
C ASN A 27 9.03 -12.11 -1.83
N LYS A 28 8.96 -12.58 -0.58
CA LYS A 28 7.79 -12.37 0.28
C LYS A 28 7.58 -10.89 0.59
N VAL A 29 8.64 -10.15 0.87
CA VAL A 29 8.58 -8.71 1.15
C VAL A 29 8.09 -7.95 -0.09
N TYR A 30 8.71 -8.16 -1.25
CA TYR A 30 8.31 -7.51 -2.49
C TYR A 30 6.89 -7.88 -2.92
N GLY A 31 6.50 -9.14 -2.74
CA GLY A 31 5.13 -9.58 -3.00
C GLY A 31 4.11 -8.87 -2.12
N THR A 32 4.40 -8.75 -0.83
CA THR A 32 3.55 -8.03 0.13
C THR A 32 3.44 -6.55 -0.22
N MET A 33 4.55 -5.91 -0.61
CA MET A 33 4.56 -4.51 -1.06
C MET A 33 3.73 -4.32 -2.34
N SER A 34 3.84 -5.23 -3.30
CA SER A 34 3.07 -5.21 -4.54
C SER A 34 1.56 -5.26 -4.23
N VAL A 35 1.14 -6.17 -3.36
CA VAL A 35 -0.26 -6.29 -2.93
C VAL A 35 -0.70 -5.03 -2.18
N GLY A 36 0.15 -4.49 -1.30
CA GLY A 36 -0.13 -3.23 -0.59
C GLY A 36 -0.35 -2.05 -1.53
N MET A 37 0.48 -1.91 -2.55
CA MET A 37 0.32 -0.86 -3.56
C MET A 37 -0.96 -1.04 -4.39
N LEU A 38 -1.29 -2.28 -4.73
CA LEU A 38 -2.53 -2.58 -5.43
C LEU A 38 -3.76 -2.21 -4.58
N ILE A 39 -3.75 -2.56 -3.30
CA ILE A 39 -4.81 -2.19 -2.35
C ILE A 39 -4.92 -0.67 -2.24
N THR A 40 -3.80 0.04 -2.14
CA THR A 40 -3.78 1.51 -2.09
C THR A 40 -4.41 2.11 -3.35
N ALA A 41 -4.04 1.60 -4.53
CA ALA A 41 -4.57 2.08 -5.80
C ALA A 41 -6.09 1.83 -5.93
N LEU A 42 -6.53 0.63 -5.56
CA LEU A 42 -7.94 0.26 -5.61
C LEU A 42 -8.77 1.06 -4.59
N ALA A 43 -8.26 1.26 -3.39
CA ALA A 43 -8.92 2.06 -2.37
C ALA A 43 -9.06 3.52 -2.81
N ALA A 44 -7.99 4.11 -3.35
CA ALA A 44 -8.01 5.47 -3.84
C ALA A 44 -8.99 5.64 -5.02
N TRP A 45 -8.96 4.71 -5.97
CA TRP A 45 -9.86 4.72 -7.11
C TRP A 45 -11.33 4.55 -6.69
N ALA A 46 -11.62 3.59 -5.84
CA ALA A 46 -12.98 3.32 -5.37
C ALA A 46 -13.55 4.50 -4.59
N ILE A 47 -12.77 5.07 -3.67
CA ILE A 47 -13.20 6.21 -2.87
C ILE A 47 -13.39 7.45 -3.74
N SER A 48 -12.50 7.71 -4.70
CA SER A 48 -12.67 8.83 -5.61
C SER A 48 -13.93 8.68 -6.47
N GLY A 49 -14.22 7.47 -6.94
CA GLY A 49 -15.43 7.18 -7.70
C GLY A 49 -16.72 7.34 -6.88
N LEU A 50 -16.69 6.96 -5.60
CA LEU A 50 -17.83 7.14 -4.70
C LEU A 50 -17.98 8.58 -4.21
N ALA A 51 -16.89 9.34 -4.16
CA ALA A 51 -16.86 10.71 -3.68
C ALA A 51 -17.28 11.73 -4.74
N THR A 52 -17.22 11.35 -6.02
CA THR A 52 -17.56 12.24 -7.17
C THR A 52 -18.79 11.73 -7.89
N THR A 53 -19.50 12.65 -8.53
CA THR A 53 -20.66 12.31 -9.38
C THR A 53 -20.67 13.19 -10.63
N THR A 54 -21.19 12.65 -11.70
CA THR A 54 -21.46 13.43 -12.93
C THR A 54 -22.90 13.97 -12.97
N ASP A 55 -23.75 13.49 -12.06
CA ASP A 55 -25.15 13.87 -11.99
C ASP A 55 -25.35 14.99 -10.97
N PRO A 56 -25.79 16.19 -11.40
CA PRO A 56 -26.03 17.33 -10.49
C PRO A 56 -27.08 17.07 -9.41
N THR A 57 -27.94 16.07 -9.60
CA THR A 57 -29.01 15.73 -8.65
C THR A 57 -28.45 15.15 -7.35
N TYR A 58 -27.33 14.43 -7.45
CA TYR A 58 -26.67 13.81 -6.30
C TYR A 58 -25.51 14.64 -5.75
N ALA A 59 -25.21 15.77 -6.39
CA ALA A 59 -24.13 16.64 -5.98
C ALA A 59 -24.52 17.46 -4.74
N THR A 60 -23.73 17.31 -3.67
CA THR A 60 -23.90 18.09 -2.44
C THR A 60 -23.00 19.33 -2.45
N ALA A 61 -21.87 19.26 -3.16
CA ALA A 61 -20.91 20.35 -3.25
C ALA A 61 -20.14 20.26 -4.57
N GLN A 62 -19.48 21.35 -4.94
CA GLN A 62 -18.63 21.43 -6.13
C GLN A 62 -17.25 21.95 -5.76
N MET A 63 -16.21 21.32 -6.30
CA MET A 63 -14.84 21.81 -6.15
C MET A 63 -14.55 22.97 -7.10
N ALA A 64 -13.49 23.71 -6.81
CA ALA A 64 -13.04 24.84 -7.62
C ALA A 64 -12.71 24.46 -9.08
N ASN A 65 -12.36 23.20 -9.34
CA ASN A 65 -12.07 22.67 -10.67
C ASN A 65 -13.33 22.18 -11.44
N GLY A 66 -14.52 22.39 -10.89
CA GLY A 66 -15.79 21.99 -11.49
C GLY A 66 -16.24 20.57 -11.18
N THR A 67 -15.47 19.78 -10.41
CA THR A 67 -15.85 18.42 -10.03
C THR A 67 -16.99 18.43 -9.03
N LEU A 68 -18.06 17.67 -9.34
CA LEU A 68 -19.19 17.52 -8.44
C LEU A 68 -18.89 16.47 -7.39
N LEU A 69 -19.14 16.81 -6.13
CA LEU A 69 -18.92 15.92 -4.98
C LEU A 69 -20.23 15.38 -4.44
N THR A 70 -20.26 14.09 -4.12
CA THR A 70 -21.35 13.48 -3.38
C THR A 70 -21.30 13.90 -1.90
N ALA A 71 -22.30 13.50 -1.11
CA ALA A 71 -22.27 13.73 0.35
C ALA A 71 -21.01 13.14 1.00
N LEU A 72 -20.56 11.97 0.53
CA LEU A 72 -19.33 11.33 0.98
C LEU A 72 -18.10 12.14 0.59
N GLY A 73 -18.05 12.64 -0.66
CA GLY A 73 -16.94 13.46 -1.14
C GLY A 73 -16.86 14.80 -0.40
N SER A 74 -17.97 15.47 -0.17
CA SER A 74 -17.99 16.72 0.60
C SER A 74 -17.55 16.50 2.05
N ALA A 75 -17.97 15.40 2.68
CA ALA A 75 -17.55 15.05 4.03
C ALA A 75 -16.05 14.76 4.11
N LEU A 76 -15.50 14.03 3.13
CA LEU A 76 -14.08 13.66 3.13
C LEU A 76 -13.15 14.83 2.76
N TYR A 77 -13.54 15.71 1.84
CA TYR A 77 -12.65 16.69 1.23
C TYR A 77 -12.88 18.13 1.69
N LEU A 78 -14.10 18.50 2.02
CA LEU A 78 -14.46 19.87 2.43
C LEU A 78 -14.66 20.01 3.94
N SER A 79 -14.98 18.95 4.64
CA SER A 79 -15.20 18.94 6.08
C SER A 79 -13.85 18.89 6.85
N PRO A 80 -13.81 19.31 8.13
CA PRO A 80 -12.67 19.06 9.01
C PRO A 80 -12.24 17.59 9.10
N LEU A 81 -13.14 16.67 8.71
CA LEU A 81 -12.87 15.24 8.62
C LEU A 81 -11.66 14.92 7.72
N ARG A 82 -11.41 15.74 6.70
CA ARG A 82 -10.22 15.58 5.82
C ARG A 82 -8.91 15.52 6.61
N TRP A 83 -8.80 16.34 7.66
CA TRP A 83 -7.62 16.35 8.51
C TRP A 83 -7.45 15.04 9.27
N ILE A 84 -8.57 14.49 9.74
CA ILE A 84 -8.59 13.17 10.42
C ILE A 84 -8.16 12.08 9.45
N VAL A 85 -8.70 12.07 8.23
CA VAL A 85 -8.36 11.10 7.19
C VAL A 85 -6.89 11.21 6.77
N MET A 86 -6.37 12.42 6.63
CA MET A 86 -4.95 12.64 6.29
C MET A 86 -4.00 12.22 7.41
N LEU A 87 -4.39 12.41 8.67
CA LEU A 87 -3.57 12.09 9.83
C LEU A 87 -3.76 10.64 10.31
N ALA A 88 -4.84 9.96 9.90
CA ALA A 88 -5.13 8.59 10.31
C ALA A 88 -4.00 7.59 9.99
N PRO A 89 -3.38 7.60 8.79
CA PRO A 89 -2.25 6.71 8.50
C PRO A 89 -1.08 6.95 9.45
N LEU A 90 -0.82 8.22 9.77
CA LEU A 90 0.25 8.59 10.69
C LEU A 90 -0.05 8.10 12.11
N GLY A 91 -1.30 8.22 12.55
CA GLY A 91 -1.74 7.69 13.83
C GLY A 91 -1.56 6.18 13.94
N ILE A 92 -1.92 5.44 12.89
CA ILE A 92 -1.70 3.99 12.85
C ILE A 92 -0.21 3.65 12.86
N LEU A 93 0.62 4.44 12.18
CA LEU A 93 2.06 4.24 12.19
C LEU A 93 2.62 4.34 13.61
N PHE A 94 2.25 5.38 14.36
CA PHE A 94 2.78 5.59 15.71
C PHE A 94 2.20 4.63 16.74
N PHE A 95 0.90 4.44 16.75
CA PHE A 95 0.23 3.64 17.78
C PHE A 95 0.10 2.17 17.41
N GLY A 96 -0.21 1.88 16.13
CA GLY A 96 -0.44 0.54 15.66
C GLY A 96 0.84 -0.28 15.59
N PHE A 97 1.89 0.25 14.99
CA PHE A 97 3.17 -0.45 14.90
C PHE A 97 3.79 -0.69 16.27
N GLY A 98 3.75 0.30 17.16
CA GLY A 98 4.25 0.13 18.51
C GLY A 98 3.55 -1.00 19.26
N HIS A 99 2.24 -1.13 19.09
CA HIS A 99 1.45 -2.17 19.75
C HIS A 99 1.71 -3.56 19.13
N VAL A 100 1.77 -3.64 17.80
CA VAL A 100 2.00 -4.89 17.09
C VAL A 100 3.42 -5.43 17.30
N MET A 101 4.43 -4.55 17.35
CA MET A 101 5.81 -4.95 17.63
C MET A 101 5.96 -5.59 19.02
N ARG A 102 5.17 -5.17 20.00
CA ARG A 102 5.16 -5.79 21.33
C ARG A 102 4.57 -7.20 21.31
N LYS A 103 3.62 -7.48 20.43
CA LYS A 103 2.97 -8.80 20.33
C LYS A 103 3.72 -9.78 19.44
N SER A 104 4.72 -9.35 18.67
CA SER A 104 5.59 -10.17 17.83
C SER A 104 4.88 -11.11 16.86
N SER A 105 3.66 -10.78 16.42
CA SER A 105 2.88 -11.57 15.47
C SER A 105 3.09 -11.08 14.04
N ALA A 106 3.61 -11.94 13.17
CA ALA A 106 3.79 -11.64 11.75
C ALA A 106 2.45 -11.42 11.04
N ALA A 107 1.43 -12.19 11.37
CA ALA A 107 0.10 -12.04 10.79
C ALA A 107 -0.54 -10.69 11.17
N ALA A 108 -0.40 -10.27 12.42
CA ALA A 108 -0.90 -8.97 12.89
C ALA A 108 -0.19 -7.80 12.21
N ALA A 109 1.13 -7.91 12.01
CA ALA A 109 1.91 -6.89 11.29
C ALA A 109 1.48 -6.78 9.83
N GLN A 110 1.23 -7.90 9.16
CA GLN A 110 0.77 -7.93 7.77
C GLN A 110 -0.63 -7.34 7.64
N LEU A 111 -1.54 -7.68 8.54
CA LEU A 111 -2.88 -7.10 8.58
C LEU A 111 -2.84 -5.59 8.79
N LEU A 112 -2.01 -5.14 9.73
CA LEU A 112 -1.80 -3.71 9.99
C LEU A 112 -1.26 -2.99 8.76
N PHE A 113 -0.34 -3.59 8.03
CA PHE A 113 0.20 -3.05 6.79
C PHE A 113 -0.89 -2.87 5.73
N PHE A 114 -1.79 -3.84 5.56
CA PHE A 114 -2.88 -3.73 4.59
C PHE A 114 -3.92 -2.67 5.00
N VAL A 115 -4.24 -2.56 6.28
CA VAL A 115 -5.09 -1.49 6.80
C VAL A 115 -4.45 -0.13 6.57
N PHE A 116 -3.16 0.00 6.84
CA PHE A 116 -2.40 1.21 6.58
C PHE A 116 -2.39 1.58 5.08
N ALA A 117 -2.16 0.60 4.19
CA ALA A 117 -2.20 0.80 2.74
C ALA A 117 -3.58 1.28 2.27
N SER A 118 -4.65 0.72 2.81
CA SER A 118 -6.03 1.14 2.52
C SER A 118 -6.29 2.57 2.95
N LEU A 119 -5.85 2.95 4.15
CA LEU A 119 -6.00 4.32 4.67
C LEU A 119 -5.20 5.33 3.86
N ILE A 120 -3.99 4.99 3.44
CA ILE A 120 -3.22 5.83 2.52
C ILE A 120 -3.97 5.99 1.19
N GLY A 121 -4.56 4.92 0.66
CA GLY A 121 -5.38 4.97 -0.54
C GLY A 121 -6.56 5.93 -0.39
N ILE A 122 -7.27 5.88 0.72
CA ILE A 122 -8.37 6.81 1.02
C ILE A 122 -7.85 8.26 1.10
N SER A 123 -6.73 8.48 1.77
CA SER A 123 -6.11 9.81 1.88
C SER A 123 -5.66 10.35 0.54
N LEU A 124 -5.14 9.50 -0.34
CA LEU A 124 -4.70 9.86 -1.69
C LEU A 124 -5.86 9.99 -2.69
N SER A 125 -7.06 9.58 -2.33
CA SER A 125 -8.23 9.65 -3.22
C SER A 125 -8.50 11.08 -3.72
N SER A 126 -8.18 12.09 -2.93
CA SER A 126 -8.28 13.51 -3.32
C SER A 126 -7.44 13.85 -4.55
N ILE A 127 -6.30 13.19 -4.73
CA ILE A 127 -5.41 13.38 -5.87
C ILE A 127 -6.10 12.92 -7.17
N PHE A 128 -6.90 11.87 -7.11
CA PHE A 128 -7.66 11.38 -8.26
C PHE A 128 -8.68 12.39 -8.78
N ILE A 129 -9.11 13.30 -7.94
CA ILE A 129 -10.07 14.36 -8.29
C ILE A 129 -9.38 15.54 -8.94
N VAL A 130 -8.17 15.87 -8.46
CA VAL A 130 -7.38 17.02 -8.97
C VAL A 130 -6.62 16.66 -10.25
N TYR A 131 -6.08 15.45 -10.31
CA TYR A 131 -5.32 14.94 -11.47
C TYR A 131 -6.15 13.93 -12.26
N THR A 132 -5.69 13.61 -13.48
CA THR A 132 -6.34 12.59 -14.30
C THR A 132 -6.25 11.23 -13.60
N SER A 133 -7.40 10.66 -13.25
CA SER A 133 -7.47 9.38 -12.53
C SER A 133 -6.77 8.24 -13.27
N VAL A 134 -6.83 8.23 -14.59
CA VAL A 134 -6.19 7.21 -15.43
C VAL A 134 -4.67 7.19 -15.23
N SER A 135 -4.01 8.35 -15.23
CA SER A 135 -2.56 8.44 -15.04
C SER A 135 -2.13 7.94 -13.67
N ILE A 136 -2.90 8.24 -12.63
CA ILE A 136 -2.59 7.82 -11.27
C ILE A 136 -2.75 6.30 -11.13
N VAL A 137 -3.85 5.74 -11.64
CA VAL A 137 -4.08 4.29 -11.63
C VAL A 137 -2.98 3.56 -12.40
N GLN A 138 -2.60 4.08 -13.57
CA GLN A 138 -1.48 3.52 -14.34
C GLN A 138 -0.18 3.51 -13.55
N THR A 139 0.15 4.61 -12.89
CA THR A 139 1.38 4.70 -12.08
C THR A 139 1.37 3.67 -10.95
N PHE A 140 0.28 3.56 -10.20
CA PHE A 140 0.17 2.58 -9.13
C PHE A 140 0.20 1.13 -9.65
N LEU A 141 -0.46 0.86 -10.79
CA LEU A 141 -0.43 -0.47 -11.41
C LEU A 141 0.96 -0.84 -11.90
N VAL A 142 1.64 0.07 -12.61
CA VAL A 142 3.01 -0.17 -13.09
C VAL A 142 3.96 -0.43 -11.93
N THR A 143 3.85 0.35 -10.85
CA THR A 143 4.67 0.16 -9.66
C THR A 143 4.37 -1.19 -8.99
N SER A 144 3.09 -1.55 -8.88
CA SER A 144 2.67 -2.84 -8.32
C SER A 144 3.21 -4.01 -9.15
N ILE A 145 3.15 -3.92 -10.46
CA ILE A 145 3.70 -4.92 -11.40
C ILE A 145 5.23 -5.00 -11.27
N ALA A 146 5.90 -3.85 -11.13
CA ALA A 146 7.35 -3.81 -10.95
C ALA A 146 7.76 -4.54 -9.66
N PHE A 147 7.08 -4.30 -8.54
CA PHE A 147 7.33 -5.01 -7.29
C PHE A 147 7.01 -6.51 -7.41
N ALA A 148 5.92 -6.86 -8.08
CA ALA A 148 5.58 -8.26 -8.35
C ALA A 148 6.67 -8.94 -9.20
N GLY A 149 7.16 -8.26 -10.23
CA GLY A 149 8.25 -8.73 -11.07
C GLY A 149 9.54 -8.98 -10.28
N LEU A 150 9.90 -8.04 -9.39
CA LEU A 150 11.03 -8.21 -8.49
C LEU A 150 10.84 -9.38 -7.52
N SER A 151 9.61 -9.58 -7.05
CA SER A 151 9.26 -10.72 -6.19
C SER A 151 9.44 -12.05 -6.91
N LEU A 152 9.09 -12.12 -8.20
CA LEU A 152 9.22 -13.35 -8.99
C LEU A 152 10.65 -13.59 -9.47
N TRP A 153 11.39 -12.53 -9.77
CA TRP A 153 12.77 -12.61 -10.25
C TRP A 153 13.75 -13.01 -9.15
N GLY A 154 13.57 -12.44 -7.96
CA GLY A 154 14.44 -12.67 -6.82
C GLY A 154 14.40 -14.08 -6.28
#